data_42eb190c3d71b5bdc689bf1599c22871
#
_entry.id   42eb190c3d71b5bdc689bf1599c22871
#
_cell.length_a   1.000
_cell.length_b   1.000
_cell.length_c   1.000
_cell.angle_alpha   90.00
_cell.angle_beta   90.00
_cell.angle_gamma   90.00
#
_symmetry.space_group_name_H-M   'P 1'
#
loop_
_entity.id
_entity.type
_entity.pdbx_description
1 polymer ?
#
loop_
_entity_poly.entity_id
_entity_poly.type
_entity_poly.pdbx_seq_one_letter_code
_entity_poly.pdbx_strand_id
1 'polypeptide(L)'
;MKTHPELIKWQVLALAIGLYPGSRLGAEELSVGFSAARVLYEERRYAEARAVFGALGREQPESVELNFYLGRLALWFDDEAGALAHLEKAARLLPDDARVQNALGDACGLAAQQAGLLAKLGWARKCLQAYRRAVELAPAVAAYRWSLLGFHCVAPRIAGGSRDEARAQAGEIAKLDPMGGRVARATLFLAENKPAEAFAQFDEVLRETPDDFLALYHVGRCAALSGQQLERGVAALERCLRLSPPTGEGRPTWANVHHRLGEILARRGDRSGAEMHAAAARRIHPDFRADKDALRN
;
A
#
# COMPACT_ATOMS: atom_id res chain seq x y z
N MET A 1 -7.21 -33.35 -14.43
CA MET A 1 -5.90 -33.63 -13.79
C MET A 1 -5.70 -32.58 -12.70
N LYS A 2 -5.66 -32.97 -11.44
CA LYS A 2 -5.37 -32.05 -10.32
C LYS A 2 -3.86 -31.81 -10.34
N THR A 3 -3.43 -30.65 -10.78
CA THR A 3 -2.01 -30.24 -10.71
C THR A 3 -1.63 -30.08 -9.24
N HIS A 4 -0.67 -30.85 -8.78
CA HIS A 4 -0.19 -30.84 -7.39
C HIS A 4 0.50 -29.48 -7.14
N PRO A 5 0.14 -28.71 -6.09
CA PRO A 5 0.72 -27.38 -5.84
C PRO A 5 2.25 -27.39 -5.65
N GLU A 6 2.80 -28.52 -5.21
CA GLU A 6 4.26 -28.69 -5.10
C GLU A 6 4.96 -28.80 -6.47
N LEU A 7 4.33 -29.41 -7.48
CA LEU A 7 4.90 -29.47 -8.85
C LEU A 7 5.01 -28.08 -9.46
N ILE A 8 4.02 -27.24 -9.24
CA ILE A 8 3.99 -25.85 -9.70
C ILE A 8 5.13 -25.06 -9.04
N LYS A 9 5.37 -25.24 -7.73
CA LYS A 9 6.49 -24.59 -7.02
C LYS A 9 7.85 -24.95 -7.63
N TRP A 10 8.07 -26.20 -7.96
CA TRP A 10 9.34 -26.65 -8.56
C TRP A 10 9.53 -26.19 -9.99
N GLN A 11 8.48 -26.14 -10.80
CA GLN A 11 8.52 -25.60 -12.16
C GLN A 11 8.79 -24.10 -12.15
N VAL A 12 8.13 -23.35 -11.25
CA VAL A 12 8.32 -21.91 -11.07
C VAL A 12 9.74 -21.60 -10.57
N LEU A 13 10.28 -22.41 -9.65
CA LEU A 13 11.64 -22.24 -9.15
C LEU A 13 12.68 -22.58 -10.24
N ALA A 14 12.44 -23.60 -11.03
CA ALA A 14 13.32 -23.99 -12.16
C ALA A 14 13.38 -22.89 -13.23
N LEU A 15 12.26 -22.23 -13.51
CA LEU A 15 12.17 -21.05 -14.38
C LEU A 15 12.95 -19.84 -13.81
N ALA A 16 12.83 -19.61 -12.50
CA ALA A 16 13.49 -18.49 -11.83
C ALA A 16 15.03 -18.63 -11.75
N ILE A 17 15.54 -19.87 -11.70
CA ILE A 17 16.99 -20.16 -11.59
C ILE A 17 17.66 -20.43 -12.95
N GLY A 18 16.93 -20.29 -14.06
CA GLY A 18 17.55 -20.40 -15.39
C GLY A 18 18.04 -21.81 -15.73
N LEU A 19 17.40 -22.87 -15.22
CA LEU A 19 17.76 -24.27 -15.51
C LEU A 19 17.53 -24.69 -16.97
N TYR A 20 16.91 -23.84 -17.79
CA TYR A 20 16.72 -24.03 -19.22
C TYR A 20 17.22 -22.83 -20.04
N PRO A 21 18.54 -22.60 -20.15
CA PRO A 21 19.05 -21.55 -21.02
C PRO A 21 18.77 -21.90 -22.49
N GLY A 22 17.90 -21.13 -23.14
CA GLY A 22 17.70 -21.20 -24.59
C GLY A 22 16.37 -21.74 -25.10
N SER A 23 15.47 -22.25 -24.25
CA SER A 23 14.10 -22.60 -24.65
C SER A 23 13.14 -21.43 -24.42
N ARG A 24 12.43 -21.01 -25.48
CA ARG A 24 11.28 -20.11 -25.31
C ARG A 24 10.15 -20.86 -24.61
N LEU A 25 9.53 -20.21 -23.59
CA LEU A 25 8.40 -20.78 -22.91
C LEU A 25 7.18 -20.86 -23.83
N GLY A 26 6.47 -21.98 -23.82
CA GLY A 26 5.20 -22.11 -24.51
C GLY A 26 4.10 -21.26 -23.85
N ALA A 27 3.00 -21.00 -24.57
CA ALA A 27 1.89 -20.17 -24.07
C ALA A 27 1.28 -20.73 -22.77
N GLU A 28 1.21 -22.06 -22.63
CA GLU A 28 0.72 -22.72 -21.41
C GLU A 28 1.66 -22.50 -20.22
N GLU A 29 2.98 -22.65 -20.43
CA GLU A 29 4.00 -22.42 -19.40
C GLU A 29 4.02 -20.96 -18.92
N LEU A 30 3.85 -20.01 -19.85
CA LEU A 30 3.73 -18.58 -19.54
C LEU A 30 2.47 -18.30 -18.69
N SER A 31 1.34 -18.90 -19.03
CA SER A 31 0.08 -18.75 -18.28
C SER A 31 0.16 -19.35 -16.87
N VAL A 32 0.73 -20.55 -16.74
CA VAL A 32 0.96 -21.22 -15.46
C VAL A 32 1.94 -20.41 -14.60
N GLY A 33 3.06 -19.95 -15.20
CA GLY A 33 4.04 -19.13 -14.52
C GLY A 33 3.47 -17.80 -14.01
N PHE A 34 2.64 -17.14 -14.83
CA PHE A 34 1.97 -15.90 -14.44
C PHE A 34 1.00 -16.11 -13.25
N SER A 35 0.20 -17.19 -13.31
CA SER A 35 -0.73 -17.54 -12.23
C SER A 35 0.00 -17.82 -10.92
N ALA A 36 1.12 -18.56 -10.99
CA ALA A 36 1.95 -18.84 -9.83
C ALA A 36 2.60 -17.57 -9.25
N ALA A 37 3.11 -16.69 -10.11
CA ALA A 37 3.69 -15.41 -9.69
C ALA A 37 2.64 -14.51 -9.00
N ARG A 38 1.38 -14.52 -9.50
CA ARG A 38 0.27 -13.82 -8.84
C ARG A 38 -0.02 -14.36 -7.45
N VAL A 39 -0.07 -15.67 -7.27
CA VAL A 39 -0.26 -16.30 -5.94
C VAL A 39 0.85 -15.85 -4.98
N LEU A 40 2.13 -15.90 -5.43
CA LEU A 40 3.25 -15.41 -4.63
C LEU A 40 3.09 -13.93 -4.25
N TYR A 41 2.61 -13.11 -5.19
CA TYR A 41 2.35 -11.69 -4.94
C TYR A 41 1.21 -11.50 -3.92
N GLU A 42 0.13 -12.24 -4.02
CA GLU A 42 -1.01 -12.21 -3.10
C GLU A 42 -0.62 -12.71 -1.70
N GLU A 43 0.24 -13.74 -1.63
CA GLU A 43 0.86 -14.24 -0.39
C GLU A 43 1.94 -13.30 0.18
N ARG A 44 2.21 -12.15 -0.48
CA ARG A 44 3.24 -11.17 -0.11
C ARG A 44 4.68 -11.71 -0.13
N ARG A 45 4.92 -12.77 -0.86
CA ARG A 45 6.26 -13.34 -1.13
C ARG A 45 6.89 -12.59 -2.30
N TYR A 46 7.10 -11.29 -2.09
CA TYR A 46 7.44 -10.34 -3.16
C TYR A 46 8.78 -10.62 -3.84
N ALA A 47 9.78 -11.10 -3.10
CA ALA A 47 11.08 -11.45 -3.69
C ALA A 47 10.94 -12.60 -4.69
N GLU A 48 10.18 -13.63 -4.35
CA GLU A 48 9.91 -14.78 -5.21
C GLU A 48 9.02 -14.37 -6.39
N ALA A 49 7.96 -13.60 -6.13
CA ALA A 49 7.11 -13.05 -7.19
C ALA A 49 7.93 -12.24 -8.21
N ARG A 50 8.86 -11.38 -7.73
CA ARG A 50 9.74 -10.56 -8.59
C ARG A 50 10.63 -11.42 -9.49
N ALA A 51 11.18 -12.52 -8.98
CA ALA A 51 12.01 -13.42 -9.74
C ALA A 51 11.23 -14.08 -10.90
N VAL A 52 10.01 -14.57 -10.61
CA VAL A 52 9.16 -15.22 -11.61
C VAL A 52 8.61 -14.21 -12.63
N PHE A 53 8.03 -13.10 -12.20
CA PHE A 53 7.58 -12.05 -13.13
C PHE A 53 8.73 -11.50 -13.99
N GLY A 54 9.95 -11.38 -13.42
CA GLY A 54 11.13 -10.94 -14.15
C GLY A 54 11.54 -11.91 -15.26
N ALA A 55 11.44 -13.24 -15.03
CA ALA A 55 11.68 -14.25 -16.05
C ALA A 55 10.63 -14.15 -17.18
N LEU A 56 9.35 -14.09 -16.83
CA LEU A 56 8.25 -13.96 -17.78
C LEU A 56 8.32 -12.65 -18.58
N GLY A 57 8.72 -11.54 -17.94
CA GLY A 57 8.85 -10.23 -18.58
C GLY A 57 9.94 -10.18 -19.66
N ARG A 58 10.98 -11.01 -19.57
CA ARG A 58 11.97 -11.15 -20.63
C ARG A 58 11.39 -11.83 -21.89
N GLU A 59 10.47 -12.78 -21.69
CA GLU A 59 9.80 -13.48 -22.81
C GLU A 59 8.68 -12.62 -23.43
N GLN A 60 7.99 -11.84 -22.61
CA GLN A 60 6.85 -11.00 -23.03
C GLN A 60 7.02 -9.53 -22.60
N PRO A 61 8.01 -8.81 -23.15
CA PRO A 61 8.33 -7.45 -22.70
C PRO A 61 7.18 -6.45 -22.92
N GLU A 62 6.28 -6.69 -23.88
CA GLU A 62 5.13 -5.83 -24.20
C GLU A 62 3.84 -6.23 -23.45
N SER A 63 3.90 -7.14 -22.47
CA SER A 63 2.74 -7.48 -21.65
C SER A 63 2.44 -6.36 -20.64
N VAL A 64 1.22 -5.81 -20.70
CA VAL A 64 0.74 -4.81 -19.73
C VAL A 64 0.77 -5.36 -18.32
N GLU A 65 0.22 -6.56 -18.12
CA GLU A 65 0.12 -7.19 -16.80
C GLU A 65 1.50 -7.46 -16.18
N LEU A 66 2.46 -7.98 -16.98
CA LEU A 66 3.81 -8.19 -16.45
C LEU A 66 4.51 -6.89 -16.08
N ASN A 67 4.40 -5.86 -16.92
CA ASN A 67 4.96 -4.54 -16.59
C ASN A 67 4.26 -3.91 -15.37
N PHE A 68 2.95 -4.09 -15.22
CA PHE A 68 2.23 -3.62 -14.04
C PHE A 68 2.75 -4.28 -12.76
N TYR A 69 2.84 -5.63 -12.70
CA TYR A 69 3.34 -6.32 -11.50
C TYR A 69 4.82 -6.05 -11.22
N LEU A 70 5.67 -6.00 -12.25
CA LEU A 70 7.10 -5.67 -12.10
C LEU A 70 7.27 -4.23 -11.56
N GLY A 71 6.50 -3.28 -12.08
CA GLY A 71 6.50 -1.92 -11.56
C GLY A 71 6.02 -1.80 -10.10
N ARG A 72 4.95 -2.55 -9.75
CA ARG A 72 4.47 -2.63 -8.35
C ARG A 72 5.51 -3.23 -7.41
N LEU A 73 6.21 -4.28 -7.85
CA LEU A 73 7.30 -4.89 -7.08
C LEU A 73 8.52 -3.97 -6.99
N ALA A 74 8.84 -3.23 -8.05
CA ALA A 74 9.89 -2.22 -8.01
C ALA A 74 9.57 -1.13 -6.97
N LEU A 75 8.32 -0.65 -6.90
CA LEU A 75 7.86 0.26 -5.83
C LEU A 75 8.04 -0.33 -4.43
N TRP A 76 7.76 -1.63 -4.27
CA TRP A 76 7.94 -2.31 -2.99
C TRP A 76 9.40 -2.33 -2.55
N PHE A 77 10.32 -2.52 -3.49
CA PHE A 77 11.77 -2.58 -3.22
C PHE A 77 12.47 -1.21 -3.32
N ASP A 78 11.74 -0.09 -3.41
CA ASP A 78 12.28 1.26 -3.58
C ASP A 78 13.17 1.44 -4.83
N ASP A 79 12.95 0.60 -5.83
CA ASP A 79 13.60 0.66 -7.13
C ASP A 79 12.83 1.68 -8.01
N GLU A 80 13.16 2.97 -7.86
CA GLU A 80 12.52 4.08 -8.59
C GLU A 80 12.62 3.90 -10.11
N ALA A 81 13.83 3.61 -10.58
CA ALA A 81 14.09 3.48 -12.02
C ALA A 81 13.31 2.31 -12.63
N GLY A 82 13.29 1.16 -11.95
CA GLY A 82 12.50 0.00 -12.35
C GLY A 82 11.00 0.28 -12.31
N ALA A 83 10.50 0.96 -11.27
CA ALA A 83 9.11 1.33 -11.15
C ALA A 83 8.65 2.22 -12.31
N LEU A 84 9.39 3.30 -12.59
CA LEU A 84 9.09 4.21 -13.70
C LEU A 84 9.16 3.50 -15.04
N ALA A 85 10.24 2.73 -15.32
CA ALA A 85 10.43 2.05 -16.59
C ALA A 85 9.25 1.11 -16.92
N HIS A 86 8.84 0.30 -15.94
CA HIS A 86 7.77 -0.66 -16.13
C HIS A 86 6.38 -0.01 -16.16
N LEU A 87 6.08 0.93 -15.25
CA LEU A 87 4.74 1.54 -15.16
C LEU A 87 4.49 2.56 -16.27
N GLU A 88 5.49 3.34 -16.71
CA GLU A 88 5.36 4.16 -17.90
C GLU A 88 5.14 3.33 -19.16
N LYS A 89 5.80 2.15 -19.26
CA LYS A 89 5.57 1.21 -20.36
C LYS A 89 4.15 0.64 -20.32
N ALA A 90 3.68 0.18 -19.17
CA ALA A 90 2.31 -0.31 -19.02
C ALA A 90 1.28 0.78 -19.39
N ALA A 91 1.49 2.03 -18.93
CA ALA A 91 0.60 3.16 -19.23
C ALA A 91 0.60 3.57 -20.71
N ARG A 92 1.73 3.41 -21.43
CA ARG A 92 1.75 3.61 -22.89
C ARG A 92 0.97 2.54 -23.63
N LEU A 93 1.06 1.28 -23.17
CA LEU A 93 0.38 0.14 -23.80
C LEU A 93 -1.12 0.15 -23.52
N LEU A 94 -1.54 0.57 -22.32
CA LEU A 94 -2.94 0.63 -21.91
C LEU A 94 -3.20 1.89 -21.06
N PRO A 95 -3.38 3.07 -21.72
CA PRO A 95 -3.52 4.36 -21.04
C PRO A 95 -4.80 4.51 -20.22
N ASP A 96 -5.83 3.71 -20.52
CA ASP A 96 -7.14 3.75 -19.88
C ASP A 96 -7.34 2.66 -18.80
N ASP A 97 -6.27 2.04 -18.31
CA ASP A 97 -6.32 1.16 -17.14
C ASP A 97 -6.08 1.96 -15.85
N ALA A 98 -7.12 2.08 -15.03
CA ALA A 98 -7.07 2.84 -13.78
C ALA A 98 -6.02 2.29 -12.79
N ARG A 99 -5.78 0.97 -12.77
CA ARG A 99 -4.77 0.33 -11.91
C ARG A 99 -3.37 0.79 -12.29
N VAL A 100 -3.12 0.81 -13.60
CA VAL A 100 -1.82 1.23 -14.17
C VAL A 100 -1.58 2.70 -13.91
N GLN A 101 -2.61 3.55 -14.11
CA GLN A 101 -2.51 4.98 -13.84
C GLN A 101 -2.24 5.26 -12.36
N ASN A 102 -2.95 4.57 -11.44
CA ASN A 102 -2.68 4.74 -10.01
C ASN A 102 -1.25 4.33 -9.63
N ALA A 103 -0.79 3.16 -10.11
CA ALA A 103 0.57 2.69 -9.85
C ALA A 103 1.64 3.62 -10.46
N LEU A 104 1.38 4.20 -11.65
CA LEU A 104 2.25 5.22 -12.23
C LEU A 104 2.32 6.48 -11.34
N GLY A 105 1.19 6.87 -10.75
CA GLY A 105 1.15 7.94 -9.75
C GLY A 105 2.07 7.63 -8.56
N ASP A 106 2.03 6.39 -8.03
CA ASP A 106 2.91 5.95 -6.94
C ASP A 106 4.40 6.03 -7.35
N ALA A 107 4.75 5.60 -8.57
CA ALA A 107 6.12 5.69 -9.09
C ALA A 107 6.59 7.14 -9.24
N CYS A 108 5.75 8.01 -9.78
CA CYS A 108 6.04 9.44 -9.87
C CYS A 108 6.17 10.08 -8.47
N GLY A 109 5.39 9.64 -7.50
CA GLY A 109 5.49 10.06 -6.10
C GLY A 109 6.83 9.66 -5.47
N LEU A 110 7.29 8.44 -5.70
CA LEU A 110 8.60 7.96 -5.26
C LEU A 110 9.72 8.78 -5.92
N ALA A 111 9.66 9.00 -7.24
CA ALA A 111 10.60 9.84 -7.96
C ALA A 111 10.63 11.28 -7.42
N ALA A 112 9.47 11.85 -7.10
CA ALA A 112 9.41 13.18 -6.49
C ALA A 112 10.10 13.24 -5.12
N GLN A 113 10.07 12.16 -4.32
CA GLN A 113 10.74 12.12 -3.02
C GLN A 113 12.26 12.11 -3.16
N GLN A 114 12.79 11.43 -4.17
CA GLN A 114 14.23 11.24 -4.39
C GLN A 114 14.85 12.38 -5.23
N ALA A 115 14.05 13.11 -5.99
CA ALA A 115 14.51 14.14 -6.91
C ALA A 115 14.95 15.44 -6.22
N GLY A 116 15.89 16.15 -6.83
CA GLY A 116 16.22 17.54 -6.47
C GLY A 116 15.05 18.50 -6.73
N LEU A 117 15.10 19.68 -6.11
CA LEU A 117 13.99 20.63 -5.98
C LEU A 117 13.20 20.90 -7.27
N LEU A 118 13.89 21.19 -8.39
CA LEU A 118 13.22 21.52 -9.66
C LEU A 118 12.54 20.28 -10.28
N ALA A 119 13.23 19.15 -10.33
CA ALA A 119 12.68 17.90 -10.86
C ALA A 119 11.52 17.38 -10.01
N LYS A 120 11.59 17.59 -8.68
CA LYS A 120 10.54 17.22 -7.72
C LYS A 120 9.17 17.79 -8.10
N LEU A 121 9.10 19.06 -8.51
CA LEU A 121 7.84 19.68 -8.93
C LEU A 121 7.28 19.05 -10.22
N GLY A 122 8.14 18.69 -11.16
CA GLY A 122 7.75 18.00 -12.38
C GLY A 122 7.15 16.61 -12.07
N TRP A 123 7.81 15.83 -11.24
CA TRP A 123 7.35 14.52 -10.82
C TRP A 123 6.04 14.59 -10.01
N ALA A 124 5.91 15.56 -9.10
CA ALA A 124 4.69 15.76 -8.33
C ALA A 124 3.48 16.09 -9.22
N ARG A 125 3.68 16.89 -10.29
CA ARG A 125 2.60 17.16 -11.27
C ARG A 125 2.20 15.92 -12.06
N LYS A 126 3.18 15.11 -12.50
CA LYS A 126 2.90 13.82 -13.16
C LYS A 126 2.14 12.87 -12.22
N CYS A 127 2.55 12.78 -10.96
CA CYS A 127 1.88 12.01 -9.92
C CYS A 127 0.40 12.42 -9.79
N LEU A 128 0.12 13.73 -9.64
CA LEU A 128 -1.24 14.25 -9.54
C LEU A 128 -2.07 13.91 -10.78
N GLN A 129 -1.51 14.07 -11.97
CA GLN A 129 -2.19 13.77 -13.23
C GLN A 129 -2.58 12.28 -13.30
N ALA A 130 -1.65 11.40 -12.97
CA ALA A 130 -1.87 9.96 -12.99
C ALA A 130 -2.95 9.52 -11.98
N TYR A 131 -2.93 10.04 -10.75
CA TYR A 131 -3.98 9.76 -9.76
C TYR A 131 -5.35 10.30 -10.16
N ARG A 132 -5.42 11.52 -10.73
CA ARG A 132 -6.67 12.06 -11.27
C ARG A 132 -7.23 11.17 -12.37
N ARG A 133 -6.37 10.73 -13.29
CA ARG A 133 -6.77 9.82 -14.35
C ARG A 133 -7.30 8.49 -13.83
N ALA A 134 -6.68 7.91 -12.80
CA ALA A 134 -7.17 6.70 -12.16
C ALA A 134 -8.56 6.88 -11.54
N VAL A 135 -8.82 8.00 -10.86
CA VAL A 135 -10.14 8.33 -10.28
C VAL A 135 -11.19 8.58 -11.37
N GLU A 136 -10.83 9.26 -12.47
CA GLU A 136 -11.73 9.47 -13.62
C GLU A 136 -12.15 8.14 -14.26
N LEU A 137 -11.20 7.23 -14.47
CA LEU A 137 -11.43 5.92 -15.08
C LEU A 137 -12.26 4.98 -14.21
N ALA A 138 -12.08 5.05 -12.88
CA ALA A 138 -12.78 4.17 -11.94
C ALA A 138 -13.19 4.92 -10.65
N PRO A 139 -14.21 5.81 -10.73
CA PRO A 139 -14.59 6.68 -9.61
C PRO A 139 -15.16 5.97 -8.39
N ALA A 140 -15.62 4.74 -8.54
CA ALA A 140 -16.14 3.90 -7.46
C ALA A 140 -15.05 3.13 -6.69
N VAL A 141 -13.79 3.20 -7.12
CA VAL A 141 -12.68 2.51 -6.43
C VAL A 141 -12.08 3.44 -5.38
N ALA A 142 -12.40 3.19 -4.12
CA ALA A 142 -11.96 4.01 -2.99
C ALA A 142 -10.41 4.13 -2.91
N ALA A 143 -9.67 3.08 -3.28
CA ALA A 143 -8.21 3.07 -3.25
C ALA A 143 -7.58 4.21 -4.08
N TYR A 144 -8.13 4.53 -5.26
CA TYR A 144 -7.61 5.61 -6.10
C TYR A 144 -7.90 7.00 -5.52
N ARG A 145 -9.05 7.14 -4.87
CA ARG A 145 -9.38 8.36 -4.11
C ARG A 145 -8.45 8.55 -2.91
N TRP A 146 -8.04 7.45 -2.25
CA TRP A 146 -7.05 7.48 -1.17
C TRP A 146 -5.69 7.96 -1.65
N SER A 147 -5.21 7.51 -2.82
CA SER A 147 -3.96 7.98 -3.42
C SER A 147 -4.01 9.48 -3.69
N LEU A 148 -5.11 9.96 -4.28
CA LEU A 148 -5.32 11.38 -4.57
C LEU A 148 -5.44 12.23 -3.28
N LEU A 149 -6.17 11.76 -2.27
CA LEU A 149 -6.24 12.39 -0.95
C LEU A 149 -4.86 12.51 -0.32
N GLY A 150 -4.10 11.41 -0.30
CA GLY A 150 -2.74 11.36 0.24
C GLY A 150 -1.83 12.39 -0.44
N PHE A 151 -1.87 12.47 -1.76
CA PHE A 151 -1.15 13.50 -2.51
C PHE A 151 -1.51 14.91 -2.02
N HIS A 152 -2.80 15.23 -1.94
CA HIS A 152 -3.26 16.57 -1.54
C HIS A 152 -2.97 16.89 -0.06
N CYS A 153 -2.77 15.88 0.78
CA CYS A 153 -2.36 16.07 2.17
C CYS A 153 -0.88 16.49 2.31
N VAL A 154 0.00 15.96 1.46
CA VAL A 154 1.46 16.12 1.62
C VAL A 154 2.09 17.10 0.62
N ALA A 155 1.53 17.23 -0.58
CA ALA A 155 2.09 18.08 -1.62
C ALA A 155 1.89 19.57 -1.30
N PRO A 156 2.91 20.42 -1.50
CA PRO A 156 2.74 21.85 -1.38
C PRO A 156 1.85 22.42 -2.50
N ARG A 157 1.23 23.58 -2.28
CA ARG A 157 0.32 24.23 -3.27
C ARG A 157 0.96 24.42 -4.64
N ILE A 158 2.24 24.78 -4.69
CA ILE A 158 3.00 24.96 -5.95
C ILE A 158 3.12 23.67 -6.76
N ALA A 159 3.03 22.50 -6.11
CA ALA A 159 3.02 21.19 -6.74
C ALA A 159 1.59 20.67 -7.04
N GLY A 160 0.57 21.47 -6.73
CA GLY A 160 -0.85 21.10 -6.93
C GLY A 160 -1.54 20.53 -5.70
N GLY A 161 -0.91 20.55 -4.52
CA GLY A 161 -1.54 20.17 -3.26
C GLY A 161 -2.69 21.12 -2.89
N SER A 162 -3.80 20.58 -2.36
CA SER A 162 -4.99 21.35 -2.00
C SER A 162 -5.74 20.68 -0.88
N ARG A 163 -5.91 21.40 0.23
CA ARG A 163 -6.71 20.89 1.37
C ARG A 163 -8.19 20.73 1.02
N ASP A 164 -8.71 21.57 0.14
CA ASP A 164 -10.11 21.50 -0.27
C ASP A 164 -10.36 20.27 -1.14
N GLU A 165 -9.45 19.98 -2.07
CA GLU A 165 -9.50 18.73 -2.85
C GLU A 165 -9.36 17.49 -1.95
N ALA A 166 -8.47 17.52 -0.96
CA ALA A 166 -8.35 16.44 -0.01
C ALA A 166 -9.66 16.21 0.78
N ARG A 167 -10.34 17.29 1.22
CA ARG A 167 -11.67 17.20 1.87
C ARG A 167 -12.73 16.65 0.92
N ALA A 168 -12.72 17.07 -0.35
CA ALA A 168 -13.63 16.53 -1.36
C ALA A 168 -13.43 15.02 -1.53
N GLN A 169 -12.18 14.55 -1.67
CA GLN A 169 -11.90 13.12 -1.76
C GLN A 169 -12.34 12.35 -0.50
N ALA A 170 -12.14 12.90 0.70
CA ALA A 170 -12.64 12.30 1.94
C ALA A 170 -14.18 12.16 1.95
N GLY A 171 -14.89 13.15 1.40
CA GLY A 171 -16.33 13.09 1.21
C GLY A 171 -16.77 11.99 0.25
N GLU A 172 -16.06 11.83 -0.86
CA GLU A 172 -16.35 10.77 -1.83
C GLU A 172 -16.02 9.37 -1.27
N ILE A 173 -14.91 9.23 -0.53
CA ILE A 173 -14.58 7.99 0.17
C ILE A 173 -15.69 7.62 1.16
N ALA A 174 -16.23 8.59 1.89
CA ALA A 174 -17.28 8.34 2.89
C ALA A 174 -18.59 7.82 2.27
N LYS A 175 -18.88 8.15 1.01
CA LYS A 175 -20.03 7.62 0.27
C LYS A 175 -19.85 6.15 -0.10
N LEU A 176 -18.60 5.72 -0.33
CA LEU A 176 -18.24 4.36 -0.71
C LEU A 176 -18.02 3.44 0.52
N ASP A 177 -17.38 3.99 1.55
CA ASP A 177 -17.04 3.32 2.80
C ASP A 177 -17.15 4.34 3.96
N PRO A 178 -18.19 4.27 4.80
CA PRO A 178 -18.37 5.18 5.93
C PRO A 178 -17.20 5.18 6.91
N MET A 179 -16.62 4.01 7.23
CA MET A 179 -15.44 3.93 8.09
C MET A 179 -14.21 4.53 7.40
N GLY A 180 -13.99 4.21 6.13
CA GLY A 180 -12.96 4.84 5.30
C GLY A 180 -13.09 6.37 5.28
N GLY A 181 -14.30 6.90 5.22
CA GLY A 181 -14.55 8.34 5.32
C GLY A 181 -14.13 8.96 6.67
N ARG A 182 -14.34 8.24 7.79
CA ARG A 182 -13.85 8.66 9.12
C ARG A 182 -12.32 8.66 9.15
N VAL A 183 -11.70 7.61 8.62
CA VAL A 183 -10.23 7.50 8.52
C VAL A 183 -9.66 8.61 7.64
N ALA A 184 -10.30 8.93 6.52
CA ALA A 184 -9.88 10.01 5.62
C ALA A 184 -9.91 11.38 6.32
N ARG A 185 -11.00 11.68 7.03
CA ARG A 185 -11.11 12.91 7.84
C ARG A 185 -10.07 12.95 8.96
N ALA A 186 -9.87 11.85 9.69
CA ALA A 186 -8.83 11.77 10.72
C ALA A 186 -7.43 12.03 10.13
N THR A 187 -7.14 11.51 8.95
CA THR A 187 -5.87 11.75 8.24
C THR A 187 -5.70 13.23 7.89
N LEU A 188 -6.75 13.88 7.42
CA LEU A 188 -6.76 15.34 7.17
C LEU A 188 -6.52 16.15 8.46
N PHE A 189 -7.21 15.82 9.53
CA PHE A 189 -7.02 16.50 10.82
C PHE A 189 -5.59 16.33 11.34
N LEU A 190 -5.00 15.14 11.22
CA LEU A 190 -3.60 14.93 11.57
C LEU A 190 -2.66 15.78 10.70
N ALA A 191 -2.91 15.86 9.39
CA ALA A 191 -2.14 16.70 8.47
C ALA A 191 -2.32 18.21 8.74
N GLU A 192 -3.41 18.62 9.39
CA GLU A 192 -3.69 19.99 9.85
C GLU A 192 -3.21 20.25 11.29
N ASN A 193 -2.51 19.29 11.91
CA ASN A 193 -2.10 19.33 13.32
C ASN A 193 -3.28 19.49 14.31
N LYS A 194 -4.39 18.81 14.03
CA LYS A 194 -5.62 18.79 14.82
C LYS A 194 -5.91 17.36 15.34
N PRO A 195 -5.08 16.84 16.26
CA PRO A 195 -5.22 15.45 16.71
C PRO A 195 -6.49 15.18 17.50
N ALA A 196 -7.02 16.15 18.25
CA ALA A 196 -8.27 15.97 19.00
C ALA A 196 -9.45 15.66 18.06
N GLU A 197 -9.55 16.38 16.95
CA GLU A 197 -10.58 16.16 15.92
C GLU A 197 -10.37 14.83 15.18
N ALA A 198 -9.11 14.38 15.04
CA ALA A 198 -8.81 13.07 14.47
C ALA A 198 -9.31 11.94 15.39
N PHE A 199 -9.08 12.01 16.70
CA PHE A 199 -9.59 11.04 17.66
C PHE A 199 -11.11 11.03 17.71
N ALA A 200 -11.75 12.19 17.64
CA ALA A 200 -13.22 12.32 17.68
C ALA A 200 -13.91 11.57 16.54
N GLN A 201 -13.22 11.31 15.40
CA GLN A 201 -13.79 10.51 14.31
C GLN A 201 -14.15 9.08 14.73
N PHE A 202 -13.51 8.55 15.78
CA PHE A 202 -13.69 7.18 16.25
C PHE A 202 -14.44 7.09 17.58
N ASP A 203 -14.59 8.19 18.32
CA ASP A 203 -15.24 8.22 19.63
C ASP A 203 -16.70 7.78 19.58
N GLU A 204 -17.42 8.21 18.55
CA GLU A 204 -18.82 7.81 18.33
C GLU A 204 -18.94 6.31 18.06
N VAL A 205 -18.11 5.79 17.18
CA VAL A 205 -18.08 4.35 16.84
C VAL A 205 -17.80 3.51 18.08
N LEU A 206 -16.81 3.90 18.88
CA LEU A 206 -16.42 3.17 20.09
C LEU A 206 -17.43 3.32 21.24
N ARG A 207 -18.28 4.36 21.22
CA ARG A 207 -19.39 4.50 22.17
C ARG A 207 -20.52 3.51 21.86
N GLU A 208 -20.80 3.28 20.56
CA GLU A 208 -21.81 2.33 20.09
C GLU A 208 -21.29 0.90 20.08
N THR A 209 -20.06 0.71 19.59
CA THR A 209 -19.39 -0.59 19.44
C THR A 209 -17.99 -0.53 20.06
N PRO A 210 -17.88 -0.74 21.39
CA PRO A 210 -16.61 -0.59 22.11
C PRO A 210 -15.48 -1.53 21.63
N ASP A 211 -15.82 -2.64 20.98
CA ASP A 211 -14.89 -3.63 20.43
C ASP A 211 -14.77 -3.58 18.89
N ASP A 212 -15.09 -2.43 18.26
CA ASP A 212 -14.85 -2.26 16.84
C ASP A 212 -13.32 -2.21 16.57
N PHE A 213 -12.83 -3.26 15.92
CA PHE A 213 -11.39 -3.43 15.65
C PHE A 213 -10.81 -2.26 14.85
N LEU A 214 -11.54 -1.77 13.82
CA LEU A 214 -11.05 -0.70 12.96
C LEU A 214 -10.96 0.63 13.72
N ALA A 215 -11.99 0.97 14.49
CA ALA A 215 -11.99 2.18 15.30
C ALA A 215 -10.87 2.15 16.35
N LEU A 216 -10.70 1.03 17.07
CA LEU A 216 -9.60 0.83 18.03
C LEU A 216 -8.22 0.97 17.37
N TYR A 217 -8.04 0.29 16.23
CA TYR A 217 -6.78 0.38 15.47
C TYR A 217 -6.47 1.83 15.05
N HIS A 218 -7.47 2.56 14.56
CA HIS A 218 -7.27 3.95 14.13
C HIS A 218 -7.07 4.93 15.28
N VAL A 219 -7.63 4.68 16.47
CA VAL A 219 -7.25 5.42 17.70
C VAL A 219 -5.75 5.22 17.97
N GLY A 220 -5.27 3.99 17.94
CA GLY A 220 -3.84 3.70 18.10
C GLY A 220 -2.98 4.37 17.02
N ARG A 221 -3.43 4.33 15.76
CA ARG A 221 -2.76 5.00 14.64
C ARG A 221 -2.69 6.53 14.85
N CYS A 222 -3.78 7.16 15.31
CA CYS A 222 -3.79 8.60 15.62
C CYS A 222 -2.78 8.92 16.74
N ALA A 223 -2.72 8.11 17.79
CA ALA A 223 -1.75 8.28 18.88
C ALA A 223 -0.30 8.13 18.39
N ALA A 224 -0.02 7.09 17.60
CA ALA A 224 1.29 6.85 17.03
C ALA A 224 1.76 8.01 16.13
N LEU A 225 0.88 8.56 15.29
CA LEU A 225 1.24 9.63 14.36
C LEU A 225 1.33 11.00 15.03
N SER A 226 0.39 11.34 15.93
CA SER A 226 0.36 12.65 16.59
C SER A 226 1.30 12.78 17.79
N GLY A 227 1.66 11.66 18.42
CA GLY A 227 2.36 11.64 19.71
C GLY A 227 1.47 12.05 20.89
N GLN A 228 0.16 12.17 20.68
CA GLN A 228 -0.81 12.53 21.73
C GLN A 228 -1.66 11.33 22.16
N GLN A 229 -2.19 11.36 23.38
CA GLN A 229 -3.03 10.31 23.96
C GLN A 229 -2.37 8.91 23.85
N LEU A 230 -1.07 8.82 24.09
CA LEU A 230 -0.28 7.60 23.90
C LEU A 230 -0.80 6.41 24.70
N GLU A 231 -1.22 6.65 25.97
CA GLU A 231 -1.80 5.62 26.85
C GLU A 231 -3.11 5.08 26.28
N ARG A 232 -3.97 5.96 25.76
CA ARG A 232 -5.21 5.58 25.10
C ARG A 232 -4.91 4.76 23.82
N GLY A 233 -3.91 5.18 23.07
CA GLY A 233 -3.45 4.47 21.89
C GLY A 233 -2.98 3.05 22.19
N VAL A 234 -2.16 2.88 23.25
CA VAL A 234 -1.71 1.56 23.72
C VAL A 234 -2.90 0.70 24.12
N ALA A 235 -3.78 1.21 24.99
CA ALA A 235 -4.94 0.45 25.45
C ALA A 235 -5.86 0.00 24.30
N ALA A 236 -6.07 0.86 23.30
CA ALA A 236 -6.86 0.53 22.11
C ALA A 236 -6.20 -0.57 21.28
N LEU A 237 -4.91 -0.48 21.03
CA LEU A 237 -4.16 -1.48 20.24
C LEU A 237 -4.02 -2.82 20.98
N GLU A 238 -3.81 -2.81 22.29
CA GLU A 238 -3.82 -4.02 23.11
C GLU A 238 -5.20 -4.72 23.06
N ARG A 239 -6.27 -3.92 23.02
CA ARG A 239 -7.63 -4.47 22.81
C ARG A 239 -7.77 -5.12 21.43
N CYS A 240 -7.21 -4.52 20.36
CA CYS A 240 -7.14 -5.12 19.03
C CYS A 240 -6.45 -6.49 19.02
N LEU A 241 -5.39 -6.69 19.83
CA LEU A 241 -4.70 -7.99 19.91
C LEU A 241 -5.55 -9.11 20.51
N ARG A 242 -6.63 -8.77 21.22
CA ARG A 242 -7.61 -9.72 21.76
C ARG A 242 -8.79 -9.98 20.83
N LEU A 243 -8.88 -9.26 19.73
CA LEU A 243 -9.95 -9.36 18.73
C LEU A 243 -9.43 -10.00 17.45
N SER A 244 -10.31 -10.57 16.64
CA SER A 244 -9.97 -11.02 15.29
C SER A 244 -9.88 -9.81 14.36
N PRO A 245 -8.78 -9.67 13.59
CA PRO A 245 -8.70 -8.59 12.61
C PRO A 245 -9.69 -8.83 11.48
N PRO A 246 -10.19 -7.75 10.85
CA PRO A 246 -11.05 -7.88 9.67
C PRO A 246 -10.26 -8.50 8.52
N THR A 247 -10.96 -9.30 7.71
CA THR A 247 -10.38 -9.89 6.50
C THR A 247 -10.54 -8.96 5.30
N GLY A 248 -9.69 -9.11 4.32
CA GLY A 248 -9.73 -8.36 3.06
C GLY A 248 -8.47 -7.56 2.76
N GLU A 249 -8.30 -7.23 1.49
CA GLU A 249 -7.17 -6.42 1.06
C GLU A 249 -7.26 -5.00 1.64
N GLY A 250 -6.14 -4.46 2.09
CA GLY A 250 -6.06 -3.12 2.67
C GLY A 250 -6.58 -3.02 4.11
N ARG A 251 -7.04 -4.11 4.74
CA ARG A 251 -7.47 -4.08 6.14
C ARG A 251 -6.28 -4.29 7.09
N PRO A 252 -6.26 -3.59 8.25
CA PRO A 252 -5.19 -3.74 9.21
C PRO A 252 -5.18 -5.15 9.81
N THR A 253 -3.98 -5.68 9.98
CA THR A 253 -3.70 -7.00 10.55
C THR A 253 -3.07 -6.87 11.93
N TRP A 254 -2.86 -7.97 12.65
CA TRP A 254 -2.08 -7.93 13.89
C TRP A 254 -0.64 -7.44 13.68
N ALA A 255 -0.03 -7.64 12.50
CA ALA A 255 1.28 -7.06 12.22
C ALA A 255 1.24 -5.52 12.24
N ASN A 256 0.18 -4.93 11.68
CA ASN A 256 -0.04 -3.48 11.74
C ASN A 256 -0.28 -2.99 13.17
N VAL A 257 -1.04 -3.76 13.98
CA VAL A 257 -1.27 -3.44 15.41
C VAL A 257 0.05 -3.44 16.18
N HIS A 258 0.86 -4.50 16.02
CA HIS A 258 2.17 -4.59 16.67
C HIS A 258 3.10 -3.46 16.23
N HIS A 259 3.10 -3.10 14.94
CA HIS A 259 3.90 -1.98 14.46
C HIS A 259 3.52 -0.67 15.15
N ARG A 260 2.21 -0.34 15.23
CA ARG A 260 1.75 0.88 15.89
C ARG A 260 2.05 0.89 17.39
N LEU A 261 1.95 -0.25 18.08
CA LEU A 261 2.40 -0.38 19.47
C LEU A 261 3.89 -0.08 19.60
N GLY A 262 4.72 -0.64 18.72
CA GLY A 262 6.15 -0.35 18.71
C GLY A 262 6.46 1.14 18.52
N GLU A 263 5.77 1.83 17.62
CA GLU A 263 5.93 3.28 17.43
C GLU A 263 5.56 4.09 18.68
N ILE A 264 4.44 3.75 19.34
CA ILE A 264 3.99 4.45 20.55
C ILE A 264 5.00 4.20 21.70
N LEU A 265 5.43 2.95 21.91
CA LEU A 265 6.37 2.59 22.96
C LEU A 265 7.74 3.25 22.76
N ALA A 266 8.22 3.32 21.50
CA ALA A 266 9.44 4.06 21.18
C ALA A 266 9.33 5.55 21.55
N ARG A 267 8.20 6.18 21.26
CA ARG A 267 7.93 7.59 21.65
C ARG A 267 7.89 7.79 23.16
N ARG A 268 7.47 6.76 23.92
CA ARG A 268 7.47 6.76 25.38
C ARG A 268 8.84 6.45 26.00
N GLY A 269 9.84 6.12 25.17
CA GLY A 269 11.19 5.73 25.62
C GLY A 269 11.32 4.26 25.99
N ASP A 270 10.28 3.46 25.86
CA ASP A 270 10.33 2.01 26.06
C ASP A 270 10.88 1.31 24.81
N ARG A 271 12.22 1.27 24.73
CA ARG A 271 12.93 0.64 23.60
C ARG A 271 12.70 -0.87 23.56
N SER A 272 12.68 -1.53 24.73
CA SER A 272 12.52 -2.98 24.82
C SER A 272 11.14 -3.40 24.32
N GLY A 273 10.09 -2.72 24.74
CA GLY A 273 8.73 -2.95 24.25
C GLY A 273 8.60 -2.68 22.76
N ALA A 274 9.23 -1.60 22.27
CA ALA A 274 9.21 -1.27 20.85
C ALA A 274 9.86 -2.35 19.98
N GLU A 275 11.03 -2.87 20.39
CA GLU A 275 11.74 -3.95 19.70
C GLU A 275 10.96 -5.26 19.73
N MET A 276 10.35 -5.61 20.87
CA MET A 276 9.50 -6.79 21.01
C MET A 276 8.32 -6.75 20.01
N HIS A 277 7.64 -5.62 19.93
CA HIS A 277 6.52 -5.45 19.01
C HIS A 277 6.97 -5.40 17.53
N ALA A 278 8.11 -4.79 17.22
CA ALA A 278 8.69 -4.83 15.88
C ALA A 278 9.05 -6.27 15.46
N ALA A 279 9.60 -7.07 16.38
CA ALA A 279 9.87 -8.48 16.14
C ALA A 279 8.58 -9.31 15.95
N ALA A 280 7.52 -9.02 16.71
CA ALA A 280 6.22 -9.67 16.57
C ALA A 280 5.58 -9.37 15.21
N ALA A 281 5.62 -8.12 14.74
CA ALA A 281 5.14 -7.73 13.42
C ALA A 281 5.84 -8.52 12.30
N ARG A 282 7.18 -8.60 12.34
CA ARG A 282 7.97 -9.38 11.36
C ARG A 282 7.75 -10.89 11.46
N ARG A 283 7.42 -11.43 12.63
CA ARG A 283 7.10 -12.86 12.78
C ARG A 283 5.77 -13.21 12.12
N ILE A 284 4.78 -12.33 12.21
CA ILE A 284 3.48 -12.49 11.56
C ILE A 284 3.62 -12.30 10.05
N HIS A 285 4.44 -11.36 9.63
CA HIS A 285 4.65 -11.00 8.24
C HIS A 285 6.16 -10.70 8.01
N PRO A 286 6.95 -11.68 7.51
CA PRO A 286 8.40 -11.53 7.35
C PRO A 286 8.83 -10.33 6.51
N ASP A 287 8.08 -10.03 5.44
CA ASP A 287 8.31 -8.89 4.56
C ASP A 287 7.57 -7.62 5.00
N PHE A 288 7.14 -7.54 6.29
CA PHE A 288 6.42 -6.38 6.80
C PHE A 288 7.26 -5.10 6.69
N ARG A 289 6.74 -4.13 5.95
CA ARG A 289 7.33 -2.82 5.78
C ARG A 289 6.29 -1.76 6.14
N ALA A 290 6.51 -1.13 7.26
CA ALA A 290 5.59 -0.16 7.85
C ALA A 290 5.22 1.00 6.92
N ASP A 291 6.21 1.52 6.20
CA ASP A 291 6.07 2.60 5.23
C ASP A 291 5.24 2.19 4.00
N LYS A 292 5.32 0.93 3.59
CA LYS A 292 4.59 0.40 2.43
C LYS A 292 3.21 -0.13 2.80
N ASP A 293 3.08 -0.79 3.94
CA ASP A 293 1.80 -1.32 4.42
C ASP A 293 0.87 -0.19 4.93
N ALA A 294 1.42 0.96 5.34
CA ALA A 294 0.63 2.13 5.73
C ALA A 294 -0.03 2.85 4.55
N LEU A 295 0.49 2.73 3.33
CA LEU A 295 -0.08 3.31 2.11
C LEU A 295 -1.25 2.50 1.54
N ARG A 296 -1.48 1.29 2.06
CA ARG A 296 -2.55 0.36 1.64
C ARG A 296 -3.75 0.35 2.60
N ASN A 297 -3.64 1.02 3.75
CA ASN A 297 -4.65 1.04 4.81
C ASN A 297 -5.29 2.42 4.93
#